data_7d2220ad5b18044b81c949b43abd1e99
#
_entry.id   7d2220ad5b18044b81c949b43abd1e99
#
_cell.length_a   1.000
_cell.length_b   1.000
_cell.length_c   1.000
_cell.angle_alpha   90.00
_cell.angle_beta   90.00
_cell.angle_gamma   90.00
#
_symmetry.space_group_name_H-M   'P 1'
#
loop_
_entity.id
_entity.type
_entity.pdbx_description
1 polymer ?
#
loop_
_entity_poly.entity_id
_entity_poly.type
_entity_poly.pdbx_seq_one_letter_code
_entity_poly.pdbx_strand_id
1 'polypeptide(L)'
;MIFTAPGEWGTLYFAGQGMPQQWAMKREMLSPRYTTRYEDLLLPDVKDILIACVDGLKGFPDAINSVFPQPHIQLCSIHMVRNSLKYVDWKDYKAVTSGLKTVYQAPTEEAALMAMDAFAKARDDKYPQISKSWRAHWENLNTLFSYPPDIRKAIYTTNAIESLNCVIRAAIKKRKVFPTDDSVRKVIYLAIKDASKKWSMPIQNWWLTMSRFIIEFGDRLSDHL
;
A
#
# COMPACT_ATOMS: atom_id res chain seq x y z
N MET A 1 2.86 -0.75 -2.59
CA MET A 1 4.00 0.02 -3.12
C MET A 1 3.53 0.66 -4.41
N ILE A 2 3.47 1.97 -4.46
CA ILE A 2 3.07 2.72 -5.67
C ILE A 2 4.33 3.39 -6.18
N PHE A 3 4.69 3.11 -7.43
CA PHE A 3 5.83 3.72 -8.10
C PHE A 3 5.32 4.58 -9.23
N THR A 4 5.81 5.81 -9.33
CA THR A 4 5.58 6.69 -10.48
C THR A 4 6.91 6.95 -11.15
N ALA A 5 7.01 6.65 -12.46
CA ALA A 5 8.16 7.04 -13.28
C ALA A 5 7.92 8.44 -13.87
N PRO A 6 8.96 9.28 -14.02
CA PRO A 6 8.82 10.57 -14.66
C PRO A 6 8.60 10.40 -16.16
N GLY A 7 7.47 10.92 -16.67
CA GLY A 7 7.23 11.11 -18.09
C GLY A 7 6.05 10.37 -18.72
N GLU A 8 5.54 9.29 -18.16
CA GLU A 8 4.33 8.63 -18.66
C GLU A 8 3.57 7.94 -17.52
N TRP A 9 2.29 8.13 -17.46
CA TRP A 9 1.23 7.66 -16.56
C TRP A 9 1.52 6.37 -15.78
N GLY A 10 1.49 6.47 -14.47
CA GLY A 10 1.82 5.46 -13.46
C GLY A 10 1.51 4.01 -13.81
N THR A 11 2.55 3.20 -13.90
CA THR A 11 2.46 1.77 -14.13
C THR A 11 2.67 1.02 -12.82
N LEU A 12 1.80 0.08 -12.52
CA LEU A 12 1.87 -0.77 -11.32
C LEU A 12 2.68 -2.02 -11.63
N TYR A 13 3.64 -2.37 -10.77
CA TYR A 13 4.48 -3.55 -10.93
C TYR A 13 4.36 -4.50 -9.75
N PHE A 14 4.32 -5.80 -10.04
CA PHE A 14 4.44 -6.87 -9.05
C PHE A 14 5.83 -7.47 -9.11
N ALA A 15 6.53 -7.53 -7.98
CA ALA A 15 7.73 -8.32 -7.83
C ALA A 15 7.34 -9.79 -7.64
N GLY A 16 7.55 -10.61 -8.65
CA GLY A 16 7.34 -12.05 -8.63
C GLY A 16 8.47 -12.77 -9.38
N GLN A 17 8.99 -13.83 -8.79
CA GLN A 17 10.16 -14.58 -9.20
C GLN A 17 10.05 -15.19 -10.60
N GLY A 18 11.12 -15.05 -11.39
CA GLY A 18 11.27 -15.68 -12.68
C GLY A 18 11.67 -17.16 -12.61
N MET A 19 11.05 -17.98 -13.45
CA MET A 19 11.58 -19.29 -13.84
C MET A 19 11.87 -19.31 -15.34
N PRO A 20 13.00 -19.89 -15.80
CA PRO A 20 13.29 -20.00 -17.22
C PRO A 20 12.34 -21.01 -17.88
N GLN A 21 11.65 -20.60 -18.93
CA GLN A 21 10.82 -21.49 -19.74
C GLN A 21 11.61 -22.08 -20.91
N GLN A 22 11.61 -23.43 -21.02
CA GLN A 22 12.23 -24.18 -22.14
C GLN A 22 11.30 -24.37 -23.35
N TRP A 23 10.07 -23.80 -23.33
CA TRP A 23 9.10 -24.03 -24.38
C TRP A 23 8.83 -22.77 -25.19
N ALA A 24 9.01 -22.82 -26.52
CA ALA A 24 8.72 -21.73 -27.44
C ALA A 24 7.66 -22.16 -28.46
N MET A 25 6.53 -21.43 -28.50
CA MET A 25 5.49 -21.60 -29.52
C MET A 25 5.90 -20.85 -30.79
N LYS A 26 5.84 -21.48 -31.97
CA LYS A 26 5.99 -20.78 -33.25
C LYS A 26 4.88 -19.75 -33.43
N ARG A 27 5.26 -18.50 -33.64
CA ARG A 27 4.35 -17.38 -33.82
C ARG A 27 4.76 -16.54 -35.03
N GLU A 28 3.93 -16.51 -36.04
CA GLU A 28 4.19 -15.75 -37.29
C GLU A 28 3.58 -14.33 -37.28
N MET A 29 2.66 -14.04 -36.31
CA MET A 29 2.10 -12.71 -36.10
C MET A 29 2.22 -12.37 -34.61
N LEU A 30 3.16 -11.53 -34.28
CA LEU A 30 3.40 -11.02 -32.92
C LEU A 30 2.81 -9.63 -32.77
N SER A 31 1.77 -9.48 -31.95
CA SER A 31 1.52 -8.20 -31.29
C SER A 31 2.73 -7.86 -30.38
N PRO A 32 3.00 -6.56 -30.10
CA PRO A 32 4.13 -6.17 -29.24
C PRO A 32 4.20 -7.02 -27.96
N ARG A 33 5.38 -7.48 -27.62
CA ARG A 33 5.64 -8.55 -26.63
C ARG A 33 5.44 -8.14 -25.15
N TYR A 34 4.83 -7.00 -24.87
CA TYR A 34 4.65 -6.43 -23.53
C TYR A 34 3.94 -7.35 -22.50
N THR A 35 3.45 -8.50 -22.92
CA THR A 35 2.68 -9.42 -22.06
C THR A 35 3.36 -10.78 -21.85
N THR A 36 4.50 -11.05 -22.46
CA THR A 36 5.09 -12.40 -22.50
C THR A 36 6.56 -12.49 -22.11
N ARG A 37 7.26 -11.37 -21.94
CA ARG A 37 8.63 -11.34 -21.43
C ARG A 37 8.76 -10.36 -20.29
N TYR A 38 9.25 -10.81 -19.15
CA TYR A 38 9.61 -9.95 -18.01
C TYR A 38 10.70 -8.94 -18.37
N GLU A 39 11.58 -9.30 -19.28
CA GLU A 39 12.69 -8.48 -19.76
C GLU A 39 12.20 -7.28 -20.60
N ASP A 40 11.01 -7.40 -21.20
CA ASP A 40 10.38 -6.32 -21.99
C ASP A 40 9.47 -5.42 -21.12
N LEU A 41 9.28 -5.76 -19.83
CA LEU A 41 8.65 -4.86 -18.89
C LEU A 41 9.65 -3.77 -18.52
N LEU A 42 9.27 -2.52 -18.75
CA LEU A 42 9.96 -1.39 -18.16
C LEU A 42 9.91 -1.56 -16.64
N LEU A 43 10.98 -2.10 -16.07
CA LEU A 43 11.16 -2.07 -14.63
C LEU A 43 11.40 -0.61 -14.28
N PRO A 44 10.56 0.01 -13.45
CA PRO A 44 10.89 1.34 -12.95
C PRO A 44 12.21 1.21 -12.21
N ASP A 45 13.17 2.03 -12.58
CA ASP A 45 14.39 2.22 -11.82
C ASP A 45 14.03 2.98 -10.55
N VAL A 46 13.51 2.24 -9.56
CA VAL A 46 13.14 2.81 -8.26
C VAL A 46 14.42 3.04 -7.49
N LYS A 47 14.93 4.25 -7.62
CA LYS A 47 16.17 4.66 -6.95
C LYS A 47 15.94 4.91 -5.46
N ASP A 48 14.75 5.36 -5.08
CA ASP A 48 14.43 5.71 -3.71
C ASP A 48 12.95 5.52 -3.35
N ILE A 49 12.68 5.30 -2.07
CA ILE A 49 11.33 5.23 -1.49
C ILE A 49 11.28 6.19 -0.31
N LEU A 50 10.46 7.22 -0.40
CA LEU A 50 10.31 8.19 0.68
C LEU A 50 9.52 7.63 1.86
N ILE A 51 8.33 7.08 1.57
CA ILE A 51 7.43 6.50 2.58
C ILE A 51 6.95 5.14 2.08
N ALA A 52 7.16 4.11 2.89
CA ALA A 52 6.65 2.76 2.64
C ALA A 52 5.48 2.45 3.58
N CYS A 53 4.24 2.46 3.05
CA CYS A 53 3.07 2.03 3.81
C CYS A 53 2.91 0.51 3.69
N VAL A 54 2.98 -0.19 4.82
CA VAL A 54 2.93 -1.66 4.86
C VAL A 54 1.77 -2.16 5.74
N ASP A 55 1.27 -3.34 5.42
CA ASP A 55 0.11 -3.95 6.12
C ASP A 55 0.48 -4.75 7.38
N GLY A 56 1.75 -4.68 7.82
CA GLY A 56 2.24 -5.36 9.03
C GLY A 56 2.63 -6.81 8.79
N LEU A 57 2.94 -7.20 7.55
CA LEU A 57 3.53 -8.50 7.28
C LEU A 57 4.91 -8.58 7.95
N LYS A 58 5.10 -9.60 8.80
CA LYS A 58 6.35 -9.82 9.53
C LYS A 58 7.55 -9.93 8.58
N GLY A 59 8.63 -9.21 8.89
CA GLY A 59 9.86 -9.18 8.10
C GLY A 59 9.79 -8.29 6.83
N PHE A 60 8.61 -7.73 6.51
CA PHE A 60 8.50 -6.85 5.34
C PHE A 60 9.20 -5.49 5.54
N PRO A 61 9.11 -4.84 6.72
CA PRO A 61 9.91 -3.68 7.04
C PRO A 61 11.42 -3.93 6.88
N ASP A 62 11.91 -5.04 7.42
CA ASP A 62 13.33 -5.41 7.35
C ASP A 62 13.79 -5.64 5.91
N ALA A 63 12.95 -6.29 5.11
CA ALA A 63 13.23 -6.50 3.68
C ALA A 63 13.28 -5.18 2.89
N ILE A 64 12.42 -4.21 3.21
CA ILE A 64 12.46 -2.87 2.60
C ILE A 64 13.74 -2.16 3.01
N ASN A 65 14.07 -2.14 4.29
CA ASN A 65 15.27 -1.47 4.82
C ASN A 65 16.57 -2.09 4.30
N SER A 66 16.58 -3.37 3.93
CA SER A 66 17.76 -4.01 3.37
C SER A 66 18.11 -3.51 1.95
N VAL A 67 17.10 -3.05 1.21
CA VAL A 67 17.25 -2.55 -0.17
C VAL A 67 17.24 -1.02 -0.21
N PHE A 68 16.40 -0.40 0.59
CA PHE A 68 16.23 1.04 0.69
C PHE A 68 16.49 1.47 2.14
N PRO A 69 17.66 2.00 2.46
CA PRO A 69 18.05 2.27 3.86
C PRO A 69 17.36 3.49 4.49
N GLN A 70 16.66 4.31 3.70
CA GLN A 70 16.09 5.59 4.16
C GLN A 70 14.57 5.75 3.99
N PRO A 71 13.74 4.70 3.80
CA PRO A 71 12.31 4.90 3.74
C PRO A 71 11.74 5.11 5.14
N HIS A 72 10.79 6.01 5.26
CA HIS A 72 9.95 6.05 6.45
C HIS A 72 8.92 4.92 6.37
N ILE A 73 9.03 3.94 7.25
CA ILE A 73 8.10 2.81 7.28
C ILE A 73 6.90 3.18 8.13
N GLN A 74 5.72 3.16 7.50
CA GLN A 74 4.44 3.42 8.14
C GLN A 74 3.57 2.17 8.11
N LEU A 75 3.14 1.67 9.25
CA LEU A 75 2.12 0.64 9.31
C LEU A 75 0.75 1.21 8.91
N CYS A 76 0.05 0.47 8.06
CA CYS A 76 -1.29 0.85 7.65
C CYS A 76 -2.28 0.75 8.82
N SER A 77 -2.74 1.89 9.32
CA SER A 77 -3.69 1.97 10.44
C SER A 77 -4.98 1.20 10.16
N ILE A 78 -5.45 1.18 8.91
CA ILE A 78 -6.65 0.44 8.51
C ILE A 78 -6.45 -1.07 8.64
N HIS A 79 -5.28 -1.58 8.24
CA HIS A 79 -4.95 -3.01 8.44
C HIS A 79 -4.81 -3.35 9.92
N MET A 80 -4.25 -2.45 10.73
CA MET A 80 -4.20 -2.62 12.19
C MET A 80 -5.60 -2.69 12.80
N VAL A 81 -6.54 -1.83 12.38
CA VAL A 81 -7.94 -1.91 12.79
C VAL A 81 -8.56 -3.25 12.35
N ARG A 82 -8.41 -3.65 11.09
CA ARG A 82 -8.93 -4.93 10.58
C ARG A 82 -8.38 -6.13 11.36
N ASN A 83 -7.10 -6.10 11.68
CA ASN A 83 -6.48 -7.16 12.49
C ASN A 83 -7.03 -7.18 13.92
N SER A 84 -7.25 -6.02 14.53
CA SER A 84 -7.86 -5.89 15.85
C SER A 84 -9.28 -6.48 15.88
N LEU A 85 -10.07 -6.24 14.84
CA LEU A 85 -11.45 -6.74 14.74
C LEU A 85 -11.57 -8.25 14.63
N LYS A 86 -10.51 -8.98 14.28
CA LYS A 86 -10.50 -10.45 14.27
C LYS A 86 -10.74 -11.06 15.65
N TYR A 87 -10.48 -10.32 16.70
CA TYR A 87 -10.60 -10.74 18.10
C TYR A 87 -11.83 -10.14 18.81
N VAL A 88 -12.69 -9.43 18.07
CA VAL A 88 -13.80 -8.67 18.63
C VAL A 88 -15.13 -9.31 18.24
N ASP A 89 -16.08 -9.36 19.17
CA ASP A 89 -17.45 -9.76 18.89
C ASP A 89 -18.10 -8.74 17.95
N TRP A 90 -18.90 -9.21 17.01
CA TRP A 90 -19.56 -8.33 16.01
C TRP A 90 -20.36 -7.17 16.63
N LYS A 91 -20.93 -7.38 17.83
CA LYS A 91 -21.68 -6.37 18.59
C LYS A 91 -20.81 -5.17 18.99
N ASP A 92 -19.52 -5.41 19.21
CA ASP A 92 -18.57 -4.39 19.65
C ASP A 92 -17.78 -3.76 18.50
N TYR A 93 -17.93 -4.26 17.26
CA TYR A 93 -17.19 -3.77 16.10
C TYR A 93 -17.24 -2.25 15.94
N LYS A 94 -18.45 -1.68 16.01
CA LYS A 94 -18.65 -0.24 15.86
C LYS A 94 -17.93 0.55 16.96
N ALA A 95 -18.01 0.09 18.19
CA ALA A 95 -17.42 0.76 19.34
C ALA A 95 -15.88 0.67 19.33
N VAL A 96 -15.33 -0.52 19.00
CA VAL A 96 -13.88 -0.72 18.86
C VAL A 96 -13.34 0.10 17.67
N THR A 97 -13.99 0.04 16.52
CA THR A 97 -13.58 0.82 15.33
C THR A 97 -13.60 2.31 15.61
N SER A 98 -14.65 2.82 16.27
CA SER A 98 -14.74 4.23 16.63
C SER A 98 -13.63 4.65 17.60
N GLY A 99 -13.36 3.83 18.63
CA GLY A 99 -12.29 4.11 19.57
C GLY A 99 -10.89 4.09 18.93
N LEU A 100 -10.60 3.11 18.08
CA LEU A 100 -9.32 3.07 17.37
C LEU A 100 -9.19 4.20 16.34
N LYS A 101 -10.32 4.66 15.78
CA LYS A 101 -10.33 5.81 14.86
C LYS A 101 -9.84 7.09 15.55
N THR A 102 -10.22 7.33 16.80
CA THR A 102 -9.74 8.50 17.55
C THR A 102 -8.24 8.47 17.77
N VAL A 103 -7.62 7.29 17.84
CA VAL A 103 -6.17 7.12 17.96
C VAL A 103 -5.47 7.54 16.68
N TYR A 104 -5.74 6.86 15.56
CA TYR A 104 -4.97 7.11 14.33
C TYR A 104 -5.36 8.41 13.61
N GLN A 105 -6.47 9.04 13.95
CA GLN A 105 -6.87 10.36 13.42
C GLN A 105 -6.53 11.50 14.37
N ALA A 106 -5.85 11.25 15.48
CA ALA A 106 -5.43 12.28 16.40
C ALA A 106 -4.54 13.33 15.71
N PRO A 107 -4.63 14.61 16.12
CA PRO A 107 -3.82 15.68 15.51
C PRO A 107 -2.32 15.53 15.81
N THR A 108 -1.97 15.03 16.99
CA THR A 108 -0.58 14.85 17.45
C THR A 108 -0.38 13.46 18.04
N GLU A 109 0.89 13.07 18.22
CA GLU A 109 1.23 11.80 18.86
C GLU A 109 0.76 11.75 20.31
N GLU A 110 0.87 12.84 21.06
CA GLU A 110 0.43 12.90 22.45
C GLU A 110 -1.08 12.69 22.55
N ALA A 111 -1.84 13.34 21.67
CA ALA A 111 -3.29 13.14 21.61
C ALA A 111 -3.65 11.70 21.21
N ALA A 112 -2.87 11.06 20.36
CA ALA A 112 -3.06 9.67 19.98
C ALA A 112 -2.78 8.72 21.14
N LEU A 113 -1.73 8.96 21.92
CA LEU A 113 -1.41 8.18 23.12
C LEU A 113 -2.52 8.34 24.19
N MET A 114 -3.00 9.56 24.42
CA MET A 114 -4.15 9.80 25.31
C MET A 114 -5.40 9.06 24.85
N ALA A 115 -5.68 9.05 23.55
CA ALA A 115 -6.80 8.32 22.98
C ALA A 115 -6.61 6.79 23.13
N MET A 116 -5.37 6.30 23.01
CA MET A 116 -5.04 4.89 23.22
C MET A 116 -5.22 4.49 24.70
N ASP A 117 -4.84 5.35 25.65
CA ASP A 117 -5.06 5.11 27.07
C ASP A 117 -6.56 5.08 27.43
N ALA A 118 -7.33 6.00 26.84
CA ALA A 118 -8.78 6.01 26.99
C ALA A 118 -9.43 4.74 26.40
N PHE A 119 -8.94 4.30 25.22
CA PHE A 119 -9.37 3.05 24.59
C PHE A 119 -9.06 1.85 25.47
N ALA A 120 -7.82 1.74 25.98
CA ALA A 120 -7.39 0.67 26.86
C ALA A 120 -8.26 0.61 28.12
N LYS A 121 -8.46 1.74 28.79
CA LYS A 121 -9.34 1.84 29.99
C LYS A 121 -10.77 1.37 29.72
N ALA A 122 -11.30 1.62 28.53
CA ALA A 122 -12.67 1.27 28.17
C ALA A 122 -12.84 -0.17 27.65
N ARG A 123 -11.76 -0.82 27.17
CA ARG A 123 -11.88 -2.06 26.40
C ARG A 123 -10.94 -3.20 26.83
N ASP A 124 -9.90 -2.94 27.60
CA ASP A 124 -8.90 -3.95 27.95
C ASP A 124 -9.45 -5.06 28.86
N ASP A 125 -10.52 -4.81 29.62
CA ASP A 125 -11.22 -5.87 30.36
C ASP A 125 -11.69 -7.00 29.43
N LYS A 126 -12.10 -6.66 28.21
CA LYS A 126 -12.63 -7.62 27.24
C LYS A 126 -11.64 -7.95 26.12
N TYR A 127 -10.86 -6.99 25.67
CA TYR A 127 -9.98 -7.10 24.49
C TYR A 127 -8.56 -6.57 24.74
N PRO A 128 -7.84 -7.05 25.78
CA PRO A 128 -6.53 -6.51 26.17
C PRO A 128 -5.45 -6.67 25.10
N GLN A 129 -5.61 -7.62 24.18
CA GLN A 129 -4.66 -7.87 23.09
C GLN A 129 -4.62 -6.73 22.07
N ILE A 130 -5.68 -5.92 21.97
CA ILE A 130 -5.75 -4.83 20.99
C ILE A 130 -4.79 -3.71 21.40
N SER A 131 -4.94 -3.18 22.61
CA SER A 131 -4.06 -2.11 23.11
C SER A 131 -2.60 -2.56 23.17
N LYS A 132 -2.34 -3.80 23.63
CA LYS A 132 -0.99 -4.39 23.63
C LYS A 132 -0.39 -4.44 22.21
N SER A 133 -1.16 -4.89 21.22
CA SER A 133 -0.69 -4.96 19.84
C SER A 133 -0.40 -3.57 19.26
N TRP A 134 -1.26 -2.59 19.50
CA TRP A 134 -1.04 -1.23 19.01
C TRP A 134 0.18 -0.59 19.66
N ARG A 135 0.39 -0.78 20.95
CA ARG A 135 1.58 -0.28 21.65
C ARG A 135 2.86 -0.97 21.19
N ALA A 136 2.83 -2.28 20.96
CA ALA A 136 3.98 -3.03 20.44
C ALA A 136 4.43 -2.58 19.03
N HIS A 137 3.52 -2.01 18.24
CA HIS A 137 3.83 -1.52 16.89
C HIS A 137 3.85 0.01 16.81
N TRP A 138 3.85 0.69 17.96
CA TRP A 138 3.71 2.14 18.03
C TRP A 138 4.77 2.87 17.24
N GLU A 139 6.01 2.44 17.31
CA GLU A 139 7.15 3.02 16.61
C GLU A 139 6.93 3.14 15.09
N ASN A 140 6.24 2.15 14.49
CA ASN A 140 5.89 2.18 13.06
C ASN A 140 4.51 2.80 12.78
N LEU A 141 3.72 3.10 13.81
CA LEU A 141 2.43 3.77 13.69
C LEU A 141 2.56 5.27 13.90
N ASN A 142 3.44 5.71 14.82
CA ASN A 142 3.62 7.11 15.18
C ASN A 142 4.27 7.95 14.08
N THR A 143 5.01 7.33 13.16
CA THR A 143 5.59 7.98 11.98
C THR A 143 4.59 8.88 11.25
N LEU A 144 3.31 8.47 11.26
CA LEU A 144 2.22 9.25 10.68
C LEU A 144 2.09 10.65 11.28
N PHE A 145 2.34 10.82 12.59
CA PHE A 145 2.13 12.08 13.30
C PHE A 145 3.23 13.10 13.02
N SER A 146 4.39 12.68 12.49
CA SER A 146 5.43 13.59 12.04
C SER A 146 5.07 14.35 10.76
N TYR A 147 4.06 13.86 10.01
CA TYR A 147 3.66 14.49 8.76
C TYR A 147 2.50 15.47 8.90
N PRO A 148 2.50 16.54 8.08
CA PRO A 148 1.38 17.47 7.97
C PRO A 148 0.09 16.74 7.48
N PRO A 149 -1.11 17.31 7.76
CA PRO A 149 -2.38 16.69 7.41
C PRO A 149 -2.54 16.31 5.94
N ASP A 150 -1.93 17.06 5.03
CA ASP A 150 -2.01 16.81 3.58
C ASP A 150 -1.25 15.54 3.20
N ILE A 151 -0.04 15.33 3.74
CA ILE A 151 0.72 14.09 3.57
C ILE A 151 0.00 12.92 4.23
N ARG A 152 -0.51 13.10 5.47
CA ARG A 152 -1.29 12.07 6.15
C ARG A 152 -2.49 11.63 5.31
N LYS A 153 -3.18 12.57 4.67
CA LYS A 153 -4.31 12.26 3.79
C LYS A 153 -3.87 11.42 2.60
N ALA A 154 -2.73 11.72 1.99
CA ALA A 154 -2.17 10.90 0.90
C ALA A 154 -1.81 9.49 1.38
N ILE A 155 -1.23 9.34 2.58
CA ILE A 155 -0.91 8.06 3.21
C ILE A 155 -2.18 7.24 3.47
N TYR A 156 -3.26 7.87 3.96
CA TYR A 156 -4.55 7.19 4.19
C TYR A 156 -5.27 6.79 2.91
N THR A 157 -4.97 7.42 1.78
CA THR A 157 -5.60 7.10 0.48
C THR A 157 -4.99 5.85 -0.19
N THR A 158 -4.46 4.89 0.58
CA THR A 158 -4.13 3.54 0.08
C THR A 158 -5.32 2.82 -0.58
N ASN A 159 -6.49 3.43 -0.56
CA ASN A 159 -7.69 3.02 -1.31
C ASN A 159 -7.43 2.74 -2.79
N ALA A 160 -6.44 3.38 -3.41
CA ALA A 160 -6.08 3.12 -4.81
C ALA A 160 -5.56 1.68 -5.00
N ILE A 161 -4.65 1.21 -4.12
CA ILE A 161 -4.13 -0.16 -4.18
C ILE A 161 -5.23 -1.17 -3.81
N GLU A 162 -6.02 -0.88 -2.78
CA GLU A 162 -7.13 -1.75 -2.39
C GLU A 162 -8.20 -1.84 -3.49
N SER A 163 -8.53 -0.70 -4.11
CA SER A 163 -9.45 -0.64 -5.25
C SER A 163 -8.92 -1.47 -6.42
N LEU A 164 -7.64 -1.34 -6.76
CA LEU A 164 -7.01 -2.14 -7.80
C LEU A 164 -7.02 -3.63 -7.45
N ASN A 165 -6.67 -3.99 -6.22
CA ASN A 165 -6.73 -5.37 -5.76
C ASN A 165 -8.15 -5.93 -5.85
N CYS A 166 -9.19 -5.13 -5.59
CA CYS A 166 -10.58 -5.55 -5.79
C CYS A 166 -10.89 -5.82 -7.27
N VAL A 167 -10.41 -4.98 -8.18
CA VAL A 167 -10.58 -5.18 -9.64
C VAL A 167 -9.86 -6.45 -10.10
N ILE A 168 -8.61 -6.65 -9.67
CA ILE A 168 -7.83 -7.85 -10.00
C ILE A 168 -8.53 -9.10 -9.46
N ARG A 169 -8.94 -9.11 -8.20
CA ARG A 169 -9.65 -10.24 -7.59
C ARG A 169 -10.96 -10.54 -8.32
N ALA A 170 -11.71 -9.52 -8.71
CA ALA A 170 -12.95 -9.70 -9.48
C ALA A 170 -12.69 -10.34 -10.85
N ALA A 171 -11.63 -9.90 -11.54
CA ALA A 171 -11.23 -10.46 -12.83
C ALA A 171 -10.77 -11.92 -12.71
N ILE A 172 -9.98 -12.25 -11.68
CA ILE A 172 -9.52 -13.62 -11.39
C ILE A 172 -10.70 -14.52 -11.01
N LYS A 173 -11.61 -14.05 -10.14
CA LYS A 173 -12.78 -14.83 -9.71
C LYS A 173 -13.72 -15.22 -10.84
N LYS A 174 -13.83 -14.39 -11.88
CA LYS A 174 -14.67 -14.71 -13.07
C LYS A 174 -14.13 -15.90 -13.85
N ARG A 175 -12.85 -16.18 -13.80
CA ARG A 175 -12.20 -17.32 -14.44
C ARG A 175 -11.78 -18.33 -13.39
N LYS A 176 -12.60 -19.29 -13.11
CA LYS A 176 -12.40 -20.30 -12.05
C LYS A 176 -11.14 -21.16 -12.23
N VAL A 177 -10.61 -21.29 -13.45
CA VAL A 177 -9.46 -22.14 -13.78
C VAL A 177 -8.53 -21.39 -14.74
N PHE A 178 -7.25 -21.47 -14.50
CA PHE A 178 -6.20 -20.94 -15.37
C PHE A 178 -5.30 -22.09 -15.84
N PRO A 179 -5.21 -22.34 -17.14
CA PRO A 179 -4.42 -23.46 -17.66
C PRO A 179 -2.91 -23.23 -17.54
N THR A 180 -2.47 -21.97 -17.48
CA THR A 180 -1.05 -21.58 -17.38
C THR A 180 -0.89 -20.30 -16.58
N ASP A 181 0.31 -20.08 -16.03
CA ASP A 181 0.67 -18.82 -15.34
C ASP A 181 0.52 -17.61 -16.26
N ASP A 182 0.85 -17.74 -17.53
CA ASP A 182 0.69 -16.68 -18.52
C ASP A 182 -0.78 -16.29 -18.71
N SER A 183 -1.70 -17.23 -18.57
CA SER A 183 -3.13 -16.92 -18.61
C SER A 183 -3.58 -16.10 -17.42
N VAL A 184 -3.00 -16.32 -16.23
CA VAL A 184 -3.23 -15.47 -15.03
C VAL A 184 -2.68 -14.07 -15.27
N ARG A 185 -1.42 -13.98 -15.69
CA ARG A 185 -0.74 -12.70 -15.98
C ARG A 185 -1.52 -11.86 -16.99
N LYS A 186 -1.97 -12.48 -18.08
CA LYS A 186 -2.77 -11.82 -19.11
C LYS A 186 -4.07 -11.24 -18.54
N VAL A 187 -4.78 -11.98 -17.71
CA VAL A 187 -6.03 -11.51 -17.09
C VAL A 187 -5.76 -10.36 -16.14
N ILE A 188 -4.71 -10.45 -15.32
CA ILE A 188 -4.30 -9.37 -14.41
C ILE A 188 -3.93 -8.12 -15.21
N TYR A 189 -3.10 -8.25 -16.24
CA TYR A 189 -2.70 -7.15 -17.10
C TYR A 189 -3.91 -6.44 -17.73
N LEU A 190 -4.83 -7.20 -18.32
CA LEU A 190 -6.03 -6.62 -18.93
C LEU A 190 -6.92 -5.93 -17.90
N ALA A 191 -7.04 -6.48 -16.68
CA ALA A 191 -7.79 -5.86 -15.61
C ALA A 191 -7.15 -4.53 -15.15
N ILE A 192 -5.82 -4.48 -15.04
CA ILE A 192 -5.08 -3.27 -14.71
C ILE A 192 -5.24 -2.23 -15.82
N LYS A 193 -5.06 -2.64 -17.10
CA LYS A 193 -5.22 -1.76 -18.27
C LYS A 193 -6.62 -1.16 -18.37
N ASP A 194 -7.65 -1.94 -18.01
CA ASP A 194 -9.03 -1.41 -18.01
C ASP A 194 -9.27 -0.46 -16.83
N ALA A 195 -8.75 -0.79 -15.65
CA ALA A 195 -8.82 0.08 -14.49
C ALA A 195 -8.07 1.40 -14.70
N SER A 196 -6.91 1.37 -15.36
CA SER A 196 -6.07 2.55 -15.61
C SER A 196 -6.77 3.63 -16.45
N LYS A 197 -7.72 3.25 -17.30
CA LYS A 197 -8.54 4.21 -18.05
C LYS A 197 -9.34 5.17 -17.15
N LYS A 198 -9.64 4.73 -15.92
CA LYS A 198 -10.38 5.51 -14.91
C LYS A 198 -9.46 6.35 -14.02
N TRP A 199 -8.14 6.19 -14.14
CA TRP A 199 -7.15 6.91 -13.33
C TRP A 199 -6.70 8.22 -13.96
N SER A 200 -7.48 8.76 -14.87
CA SER A 200 -7.23 10.06 -15.52
C SER A 200 -7.42 11.27 -14.58
N MET A 201 -8.05 11.06 -13.41
CA MET A 201 -8.25 12.13 -12.43
C MET A 201 -7.01 12.24 -11.53
N PRO A 202 -6.37 13.42 -11.45
CA PRO A 202 -5.30 13.63 -10.50
C PRO A 202 -5.81 13.45 -9.06
N ILE A 203 -4.93 12.99 -8.17
CA ILE A 203 -5.23 12.93 -6.74
C ILE A 203 -5.57 14.34 -6.29
N GLN A 204 -6.72 14.50 -5.66
CA GLN A 204 -7.20 15.80 -5.19
C GLN A 204 -6.15 16.45 -4.27
N ASN A 205 -5.79 17.70 -4.56
CA ASN A 205 -4.75 18.46 -3.85
C ASN A 205 -3.33 17.86 -3.96
N TRP A 206 -3.05 17.06 -5.01
CA TRP A 206 -1.73 16.43 -5.20
C TRP A 206 -0.60 17.45 -5.23
N TRP A 207 -0.78 18.58 -5.89
CA TRP A 207 0.24 19.63 -5.96
C TRP A 207 0.62 20.18 -4.58
N LEU A 208 -0.36 20.35 -3.67
CA LEU A 208 -0.12 20.78 -2.30
C LEU A 208 0.65 19.72 -1.51
N THR A 209 0.28 18.45 -1.69
CA THR A 209 0.99 17.31 -1.12
C THR A 209 2.43 17.26 -1.63
N MET A 210 2.65 17.44 -2.94
CA MET A 210 4.00 17.48 -3.54
C MET A 210 4.83 18.64 -3.00
N SER A 211 4.26 19.83 -2.85
CA SER A 211 4.97 20.98 -2.23
C SER A 211 5.45 20.65 -0.82
N ARG A 212 4.65 19.90 -0.05
CA ARG A 212 5.05 19.43 1.29
C ARG A 212 6.12 18.34 1.23
N PHE A 213 6.03 17.41 0.27
CA PHE A 213 7.09 16.42 0.06
C PHE A 213 8.41 17.08 -0.32
N ILE A 214 8.40 18.14 -1.13
CA ILE A 214 9.61 18.91 -1.47
C ILE A 214 10.22 19.56 -0.22
N ILE A 215 9.40 20.08 0.68
CA ILE A 215 9.89 20.67 1.94
C ILE A 215 10.51 19.60 2.85
N GLU A 216 9.86 18.43 2.95
CA GLU A 216 10.25 17.36 3.88
C GLU A 216 11.43 16.53 3.33
N PHE A 217 11.46 16.29 2.03
CA PHE A 217 12.40 15.38 1.37
C PHE A 217 13.19 16.05 0.24
N GLY A 218 13.34 17.40 0.27
CA GLY A 218 13.84 18.19 -0.85
C GLY A 218 15.11 17.64 -1.51
N ASP A 219 16.13 17.30 -0.72
CA ASP A 219 17.41 16.78 -1.21
C ASP A 219 17.26 15.43 -1.96
N ARG A 220 16.26 14.63 -1.55
CA ARG A 220 15.97 13.32 -2.16
C ARG A 220 15.08 13.41 -3.38
N LEU A 221 14.39 14.54 -3.58
CA LEU A 221 13.51 14.79 -4.70
C LEU A 221 14.14 15.63 -5.80
N SER A 222 15.29 16.29 -5.54
CA SER A 222 15.96 17.21 -6.47
C SER A 222 16.29 16.56 -7.82
N ASP A 223 16.60 15.28 -7.83
CA ASP A 223 16.93 14.53 -9.05
C ASP A 223 15.69 14.09 -9.85
N HIS A 224 14.48 14.39 -9.36
CA HIS A 224 13.19 13.94 -9.91
C HIS A 224 12.23 15.09 -10.23
N LEU A 225 12.62 16.32 -9.97
CA LEU A 225 11.92 17.57 -10.30
C LEU A 225 12.51 18.21 -11.55
#